data_c5012d8dbdcc5c0bb03f5f3cde5f889e
#
_entry.id   c5012d8dbdcc5c0bb03f5f3cde5f889e
#
_cell.length_a   1.000
_cell.length_b   1.000
_cell.length_c   1.000
_cell.angle_alpha   90.00
_cell.angle_beta   90.00
_cell.angle_gamma   90.00
#
_symmetry.space_group_name_H-M   'P 1'
#
loop_
_entity.id
_entity.type
_entity.pdbx_description
1 polymer ?
#
loop_
_entity_poly.entity_id
_entity_poly.type
_entity_poly.pdbx_seq_one_letter_code
_entity_poly.pdbx_strand_id
1 'polypeptide(L)'
;WKGFTLPGGHVERGESIVDAVIREMKEETGLTISNPKLCGVKQFPIDNGRYIVFLFTADKYTGELISSDEGTMHWVDKDELSSVNTVSDLNELLQVMLDDNLSEFQYVIEDGEWKMILK
;
A
#
# COMPACT_ATOMS: atom_id res chain seq x y z
N TRP A 1 -9.81 11.75 -5.87
CA TRP A 1 -9.86 10.69 -4.87
C TRP A 1 -10.74 11.09 -3.72
N LYS A 2 -11.58 10.20 -3.30
CA LYS A 2 -12.39 10.36 -2.10
C LYS A 2 -12.20 9.12 -1.22
N GLY A 3 -11.78 9.35 0.03
CA GLY A 3 -11.57 8.28 0.99
C GLY A 3 -10.12 8.06 1.34
N PHE A 4 -9.91 7.24 2.34
CA PHE A 4 -8.58 6.94 2.85
C PHE A 4 -7.90 5.88 1.99
N THR A 5 -6.60 6.05 1.81
CA THR A 5 -5.74 5.09 1.13
C THR A 5 -4.39 5.02 1.86
N LEU A 6 -3.59 4.02 1.53
CA LEU A 6 -2.27 3.88 2.13
C LEU A 6 -1.26 4.82 1.45
N PRO A 7 -0.28 5.33 2.19
CA PRO A 7 0.80 6.09 1.58
C PRO A 7 1.71 5.18 0.76
N GLY A 8 2.39 5.76 -0.21
CA GLY A 8 3.34 5.03 -1.05
C GLY A 8 3.79 5.86 -2.22
N GLY A 9 4.64 5.30 -3.05
CA GLY A 9 5.18 5.96 -4.21
C GLY A 9 5.97 5.00 -5.07
N HIS A 10 6.76 5.55 -5.98
CA HIS A 10 7.50 4.78 -6.97
C HIS A 10 8.92 4.47 -6.51
N VAL A 11 9.39 3.27 -6.87
CA VAL A 11 10.81 2.91 -6.71
C VAL A 11 11.59 3.65 -7.78
N GLU A 12 12.62 4.38 -7.37
CA GLU A 12 13.46 5.11 -8.30
C GLU A 12 14.51 4.18 -8.93
N ARG A 13 15.03 4.62 -10.08
CA ARG A 13 16.04 3.87 -10.80
C ARG A 13 17.26 3.62 -9.92
N GLY A 14 17.68 2.36 -9.79
CA GLY A 14 18.84 1.99 -8.99
C GLY A 14 18.60 1.94 -7.50
N GLU A 15 17.39 2.25 -7.05
CA GLU A 15 17.03 2.24 -5.65
C GLU A 15 16.53 0.85 -5.22
N SER A 16 16.88 0.42 -4.01
CA SER A 16 16.29 -0.82 -3.50
C SER A 16 14.82 -0.59 -3.13
N ILE A 17 14.04 -1.66 -3.18
CA ILE A 17 12.61 -1.60 -2.84
C ILE A 17 12.43 -1.22 -1.36
N VAL A 18 13.27 -1.73 -0.48
CA VAL A 18 13.24 -1.40 0.95
C VAL A 18 13.58 0.07 1.17
N ASP A 19 14.64 0.56 0.51
CA ASP A 19 15.02 1.97 0.63
C ASP A 19 13.91 2.88 0.09
N ALA A 20 13.24 2.45 -0.97
CA ALA A 20 12.14 3.21 -1.56
C ALA A 20 10.98 3.39 -0.58
N VAL A 21 10.56 2.32 0.11
CA VAL A 21 9.44 2.45 1.04
C VAL A 21 9.81 3.33 2.24
N ILE A 22 11.06 3.25 2.71
CA ILE A 22 11.53 4.11 3.80
C ILE A 22 11.52 5.58 3.36
N ARG A 23 12.03 5.87 2.17
CA ARG A 23 12.05 7.23 1.61
C ARG A 23 10.64 7.78 1.41
N GLU A 24 9.76 7.00 0.77
CA GLU A 24 8.39 7.45 0.50
C GLU A 24 7.61 7.70 1.78
N MET A 25 7.76 6.85 2.78
CA MET A 25 7.11 7.08 4.07
C MET A 25 7.57 8.37 4.72
N LYS A 26 8.88 8.67 4.65
CA LYS A 26 9.43 9.91 5.19
C LYS A 26 8.88 11.13 4.46
N GLU A 27 8.87 11.07 3.13
CA GLU A 27 8.39 12.18 2.30
C GLU A 27 6.89 12.46 2.48
N GLU A 28 6.08 11.41 2.55
CA GLU A 28 4.63 11.56 2.60
C GLU A 28 4.09 11.72 4.01
N THR A 29 4.70 11.11 5.01
CA THR A 29 4.14 11.07 6.36
C THR A 29 4.98 11.76 7.41
N GLY A 30 6.25 12.01 7.14
CA GLY A 30 7.20 12.54 8.12
C GLY A 30 7.79 11.46 9.03
N LEU A 31 7.37 10.22 8.88
CA LEU A 31 7.82 9.12 9.74
C LEU A 31 9.02 8.40 9.13
N THR A 32 10.01 8.10 9.97
CA THR A 32 11.12 7.24 9.60
C THR A 32 10.85 5.85 10.14
N ILE A 33 10.53 4.92 9.24
CA ILE A 33 10.24 3.54 9.61
C ILE A 33 11.52 2.72 9.67
N SER A 34 11.52 1.70 10.51
CA SER A 34 12.65 0.79 10.70
C SER A 34 12.23 -0.62 10.38
N ASN A 35 13.11 -1.33 9.67
CA ASN A 35 12.92 -2.76 9.35
C ASN A 35 11.55 -3.09 8.76
N PRO A 36 11.15 -2.42 7.66
CA PRO A 36 9.88 -2.77 7.03
C PRO A 36 9.90 -4.22 6.54
N LYS A 37 8.76 -4.87 6.66
CA LYS A 37 8.59 -6.27 6.25
C LYS A 37 7.71 -6.34 5.03
N LEU A 38 8.18 -7.02 4.01
CA LEU A 38 7.36 -7.31 2.84
C LEU A 38 6.24 -8.27 3.26
N CYS A 39 5.01 -7.85 3.07
CA CYS A 39 3.84 -8.64 3.50
C CYS A 39 2.93 -9.05 2.35
N GLY A 40 3.21 -8.61 1.14
CA GLY A 40 2.45 -9.02 -0.02
C GLY A 40 2.76 -8.21 -1.25
N VAL A 41 2.12 -8.59 -2.33
CA VAL A 41 2.28 -7.95 -3.64
C VAL A 41 0.89 -7.73 -4.23
N LYS A 42 0.67 -6.56 -4.80
CA LYS A 42 -0.51 -6.28 -5.62
C LYS A 42 -0.04 -6.16 -7.06
N GLN A 43 -0.78 -6.75 -7.98
CA GLN A 43 -0.48 -6.57 -9.40
C GLN A 43 -1.75 -6.40 -10.22
N PHE A 44 -1.62 -5.69 -11.32
CA PHE A 44 -2.69 -5.55 -12.30
C PHE A 44 -2.11 -5.36 -13.68
N PRO A 45 -2.85 -5.75 -14.74
CA PRO A 45 -2.36 -5.59 -16.11
C PRO A 45 -2.41 -4.12 -16.54
N ILE A 46 -1.43 -3.74 -17.34
CA ILE A 46 -1.39 -2.47 -18.06
C ILE A 46 -1.11 -2.78 -19.53
N ASP A 47 -1.16 -1.77 -20.38
CA ASP A 47 -0.81 -1.94 -21.79
C ASP A 47 0.66 -2.41 -21.90
N ASN A 48 0.90 -3.54 -22.53
CA ASN A 48 2.23 -4.11 -22.73
C ASN A 48 2.94 -4.60 -21.45
N GLY A 49 2.20 -4.91 -20.38
CA GLY A 49 2.87 -5.42 -19.18
C GLY A 49 1.96 -5.48 -17.99
N ARG A 50 2.57 -5.35 -16.83
CA ARG A 50 1.86 -5.32 -15.56
C ARG A 50 2.46 -4.30 -14.63
N TYR A 51 1.64 -3.80 -13.74
CA TYR A 51 2.06 -2.91 -12.66
C TYR A 51 2.16 -3.72 -11.38
N ILE A 52 3.29 -3.63 -10.69
CA ILE A 52 3.53 -4.40 -9.47
C ILE A 52 3.74 -3.43 -8.31
N VAL A 53 2.99 -3.64 -7.23
CA VAL A 53 3.10 -2.85 -6.01
C VAL A 53 3.56 -3.77 -4.89
N PHE A 54 4.65 -3.42 -4.24
CA PHE A 54 5.15 -4.15 -3.08
C PHE A 54 4.52 -3.59 -1.81
N LEU A 55 3.98 -4.47 -0.98
CA LEU A 55 3.24 -4.09 0.22
C LEU A 55 4.09 -4.37 1.45
N PHE A 56 4.24 -3.38 2.31
CA PHE A 56 5.08 -3.47 3.50
C PHE A 56 4.30 -3.12 4.74
N THR A 57 4.69 -3.75 5.86
CA THR A 57 4.28 -3.33 7.19
C THR A 57 5.51 -2.91 7.97
N ALA A 58 5.33 -1.99 8.91
CA ALA A 58 6.39 -1.57 9.82
C ALA A 58 5.75 -1.26 11.17
N ASP A 59 6.34 -1.79 12.24
CA ASP A 59 5.84 -1.59 13.60
C ASP A 59 6.70 -0.63 14.41
N LYS A 60 7.84 -0.22 13.87
CA LYS A 60 8.76 0.71 14.53
C LYS A 60 8.98 1.94 13.68
N TYR A 61 8.84 3.08 14.30
CA TYR A 61 9.03 4.35 13.61
C TYR A 61 9.45 5.43 14.59
N THR A 62 10.04 6.51 14.03
CA THR A 62 10.35 7.74 14.77
C THR A 62 9.78 8.92 13.99
N GLY A 63 9.70 10.06 14.66
CA GLY A 63 9.17 11.27 14.03
C GLY A 63 7.69 11.47 14.32
N GLU A 64 7.12 12.51 13.72
CA GLU A 64 5.72 12.87 13.89
C GLU A 64 5.02 12.85 12.54
N LEU A 65 3.76 12.42 12.56
CA LEU A 65 2.93 12.40 11.37
C LEU A 65 2.68 13.83 10.90
N ILE A 66 3.03 14.09 9.64
CA ILE A 66 2.78 15.38 9.00
C ILE A 66 1.97 15.16 7.72
N SER A 67 1.31 16.22 7.29
CA SER A 67 0.64 16.21 5.99
C SER A 67 1.58 16.76 4.94
N SER A 68 1.46 16.25 3.71
CA SER A 68 2.24 16.71 2.57
C SER A 68 1.33 17.43 1.57
N ASP A 69 1.94 17.94 0.50
CA ASP A 69 1.18 18.54 -0.61
C ASP A 69 0.26 17.54 -1.30
N GLU A 70 0.51 16.25 -1.12
CA GLU A 70 -0.27 15.18 -1.72
C GLU A 70 -1.51 14.81 -0.92
N GLY A 71 -1.64 15.33 0.30
CA GLY A 71 -2.82 15.09 1.10
C GLY A 71 -2.57 15.15 2.59
N THR A 72 -3.64 14.97 3.35
CA THR A 72 -3.63 14.99 4.80
C THR A 72 -3.46 13.58 5.34
N MET A 73 -2.53 13.40 6.28
CA MET A 73 -2.26 12.11 6.90
C MET A 73 -3.05 11.95 8.19
N HIS A 74 -3.55 10.74 8.41
CA HIS A 74 -4.32 10.41 9.60
C HIS A 74 -3.89 9.05 10.14
N TRP A 75 -3.85 8.94 11.47
CA TRP A 75 -3.79 7.64 12.13
C TRP A 75 -5.20 7.05 12.16
N VAL A 76 -5.34 5.82 11.70
CA VAL A 76 -6.62 5.10 11.74
C VAL A 76 -6.38 3.78 12.45
N ASP A 77 -7.18 3.50 13.48
CA ASP A 77 -7.14 2.22 14.17
C ASP A 77 -7.58 1.12 13.20
N LYS A 78 -6.83 0.03 13.19
CA LYS A 78 -7.11 -1.12 12.34
C LYS A 78 -8.56 -1.62 12.52
N ASP A 79 -9.05 -1.62 13.75
CA ASP A 79 -10.40 -2.08 14.07
C ASP A 79 -11.49 -1.12 13.58
N GLU A 80 -11.13 0.11 13.25
CA GLU A 80 -12.06 1.13 12.78
C GLU A 80 -12.04 1.32 11.26
N LEU A 81 -11.22 0.57 10.55
CA LEU A 81 -11.08 0.73 9.10
C LEU A 81 -12.38 0.50 8.33
N SER A 82 -13.22 -0.41 8.82
CA SER A 82 -14.50 -0.68 8.15
C SER A 82 -15.50 0.47 8.28
N SER A 83 -15.31 1.37 9.25
CA SER A 83 -16.22 2.49 9.49
C SER A 83 -15.77 3.80 8.83
N VAL A 84 -14.56 3.85 8.26
CA VAL A 84 -14.09 5.03 7.56
C VAL A 84 -14.30 4.88 6.06
N ASN A 85 -14.36 6.02 5.38
CA ASN A 85 -14.51 6.04 3.93
C ASN A 85 -13.16 5.77 3.28
N THR A 86 -12.99 4.59 2.70
CA THR A 86 -11.75 4.18 2.04
C THR A 86 -11.93 4.14 0.53
N VAL A 87 -10.80 4.14 -0.20
CA VAL A 87 -10.86 3.84 -1.64
C VAL A 87 -11.34 2.41 -1.83
N SER A 88 -11.90 2.11 -3.00
CA SER A 88 -12.35 0.75 -3.29
C SER A 88 -11.16 -0.21 -3.20
N ASP A 89 -11.41 -1.45 -2.83
CA ASP A 89 -10.47 -2.55 -2.68
C ASP A 89 -9.46 -2.44 -1.52
N LEU A 90 -9.47 -1.36 -0.75
CA LEU A 90 -8.51 -1.23 0.37
C LEU A 90 -8.71 -2.35 1.42
N ASN A 91 -9.94 -2.72 1.71
CA ASN A 91 -10.21 -3.78 2.69
C ASN A 91 -9.61 -5.11 2.27
N GLU A 92 -9.72 -5.47 0.99
CA GLU A 92 -9.15 -6.70 0.45
C GLU A 92 -7.63 -6.64 0.40
N LEU A 93 -7.09 -5.47 0.10
CA LEU A 93 -5.65 -5.26 0.13
C LEU A 93 -5.09 -5.46 1.54
N LEU A 94 -5.75 -4.90 2.55
CA LEU A 94 -5.35 -5.07 3.94
C LEU A 94 -5.50 -6.52 4.38
N GLN A 95 -6.47 -7.25 3.85
CA GLN A 95 -6.61 -8.67 4.12
C GLN A 95 -5.36 -9.43 3.68
N VAL A 96 -4.84 -9.14 2.48
CA VAL A 96 -3.59 -9.76 2.01
C VAL A 96 -2.43 -9.38 2.92
N MET A 97 -2.34 -8.10 3.31
CA MET A 97 -1.22 -7.63 4.12
C MET A 97 -1.19 -8.22 5.53
N LEU A 98 -2.33 -8.55 6.09
CA LEU A 98 -2.45 -8.95 7.49
C LEU A 98 -2.69 -10.45 7.69
N ASP A 99 -2.95 -11.20 6.64
CA ASP A 99 -3.19 -12.64 6.70
C ASP A 99 -1.93 -13.39 6.24
N ASP A 100 -1.33 -14.16 7.14
CA ASP A 100 -0.11 -14.91 6.84
C ASP A 100 -0.30 -15.98 5.78
N ASN A 101 -1.53 -16.35 5.48
CA ASN A 101 -1.83 -17.35 4.46
C ASN A 101 -2.01 -16.75 3.07
N LEU A 102 -1.96 -15.43 2.95
CA LEU A 102 -2.09 -14.72 1.68
C LEU A 102 -0.80 -14.00 1.35
N SER A 103 -0.50 -13.90 0.06
CA SER A 103 0.71 -13.25 -0.43
C SER A 103 0.45 -12.24 -1.53
N GLU A 104 -0.67 -12.37 -2.23
CA GLU A 104 -0.88 -11.61 -3.45
C GLU A 104 -2.32 -11.14 -3.60
N PHE A 105 -2.43 -9.91 -4.08
CA PHE A 105 -3.69 -9.33 -4.55
C PHE A 105 -3.53 -9.16 -6.07
N GLN A 106 -4.27 -9.90 -6.84
CA GLN A 106 -4.17 -9.84 -8.30
C GLN A 106 -5.46 -9.36 -8.93
N TYR A 107 -5.35 -8.43 -9.87
CA TYR A 107 -6.44 -8.15 -10.79
C TYR A 107 -6.18 -8.88 -12.11
N VAL A 108 -7.21 -9.54 -12.61
CA VAL A 108 -7.21 -10.09 -13.96
C VAL A 108 -8.38 -9.48 -14.72
N ILE A 109 -8.28 -9.48 -16.05
CA ILE A 109 -9.35 -9.02 -16.91
C ILE A 109 -9.95 -10.23 -17.58
N GLU A 110 -11.25 -10.47 -17.36
CA GLU A 110 -12.01 -11.55 -18.02
C GLU A 110 -13.25 -10.94 -18.65
N ASP A 111 -13.44 -11.19 -19.94
CA ASP A 111 -14.61 -10.68 -20.69
C ASP A 111 -14.79 -9.16 -20.53
N GLY A 112 -13.67 -8.43 -20.50
CA GLY A 112 -13.68 -6.98 -20.36
C GLY A 112 -13.90 -6.47 -18.94
N GLU A 113 -14.00 -7.35 -17.95
CA GLU A 113 -14.23 -6.98 -16.56
C GLU A 113 -13.02 -7.28 -15.69
N TRP A 114 -12.75 -6.37 -14.75
CA TRP A 114 -11.70 -6.54 -13.77
C TRP A 114 -12.19 -7.44 -12.64
N LYS A 115 -11.45 -8.50 -12.38
CA LYS A 115 -11.74 -9.43 -11.29
C LYS A 115 -10.59 -9.49 -10.32
N MET A 116 -10.92 -9.50 -9.04
CA MET A 116 -9.97 -9.52 -7.94
C MET A 116 -9.77 -10.95 -7.47
N ILE A 117 -8.50 -11.36 -7.31
CA ILE A 117 -8.14 -12.68 -6.82
C ILE A 117 -7.13 -12.51 -5.70
N LEU A 118 -7.41 -13.10 -4.54
CA LEU A 118 -6.49 -13.12 -3.41
C LEU A 118 -5.85 -14.49 -3.31
N LYS A 119 -4.53 -14.53 -3.17
CA LYS A 119 -3.78 -15.78 -3.09
C LYS A 119 -2.77 -15.77 -1.96
#